data_ee99b5ebae4a5b21d75f64b34b72cc34
#
_entry.id   ee99b5ebae4a5b21d75f64b34b72cc34
#
_cell.length_a   1.000
_cell.length_b   1.000
_cell.length_c   1.000
_cell.angle_alpha   90.00
_cell.angle_beta   90.00
_cell.angle_gamma   90.00
#
_symmetry.space_group_name_H-M   'P 1'
#
loop_
_entity.id
_entity.type
_entity.pdbx_description
1 polymer ?
#
loop_
_entity_poly.entity_id
_entity_poly.type
_entity_poly.pdbx_seq_one_letter_code
_entity_poly.pdbx_strand_id
1 'polypeptide(L)'
;MRKDFVLHTKAVLRALKLLLRREQGDKDILIPAAILHDVGWSTVPVYLQKAKDEKRVKEAMHRHLEDSVPIIKDILAALNFDTMKTSKIVGIVLSHKFRNPRKLDKRLLIDADTLSDVFKEPFYADAEQYNVGPVDFYQIRMKNSFYTQAARDIFRRELKKRAREIGITA
;
A
#
# COMPACT_ATOMS: atom_id res chain seq x y z
N MET A 1 12.93 0.85 7.46
CA MET A 1 11.57 1.41 7.42
C MET A 1 11.59 2.62 6.51
N ARG A 2 10.59 2.77 5.65
CA ARG A 2 10.40 3.92 4.77
C ARG A 2 10.45 5.21 5.62
N LYS A 3 11.22 6.24 5.21
CA LYS A 3 11.34 7.50 5.97
C LYS A 3 9.95 8.13 6.24
N ASP A 4 9.02 7.91 5.32
CA ASP A 4 7.67 8.51 5.33
C ASP A 4 6.56 7.48 5.59
N PHE A 5 6.80 6.52 6.50
CA PHE A 5 5.82 5.48 6.84
C PHE A 5 4.43 6.06 7.16
N VAL A 6 4.38 7.13 7.95
CA VAL A 6 3.11 7.80 8.32
C VAL A 6 2.45 8.43 7.09
N LEU A 7 3.24 9.05 6.20
CA LEU A 7 2.73 9.65 4.97
C LEU A 7 2.12 8.58 4.06
N HIS A 8 2.85 7.48 3.85
CA HIS A 8 2.37 6.34 3.07
C HIS A 8 1.06 5.76 3.63
N THR A 9 1.03 5.44 4.93
CA THR A 9 -0.17 4.90 5.59
C THR A 9 -1.38 5.85 5.44
N LYS A 10 -1.19 7.16 5.62
CA LYS A 10 -2.24 8.15 5.39
C LYS A 10 -2.72 8.16 3.93
N ALA A 11 -1.81 8.02 2.98
CA ALA A 11 -2.13 7.98 1.56
C ALA A 11 -2.89 6.70 1.18
N VAL A 12 -2.49 5.54 1.69
CA VAL A 12 -3.21 4.27 1.52
C VAL A 12 -4.61 4.36 2.10
N LEU A 13 -4.75 4.90 3.30
CA LEU A 13 -6.07 5.10 3.93
C LEU A 13 -6.94 6.06 3.12
N ARG A 14 -6.37 7.14 2.56
CA ARG A 14 -7.07 8.06 1.65
C ARG A 14 -7.54 7.34 0.38
N ALA A 15 -6.66 6.55 -0.24
CA ALA A 15 -6.98 5.76 -1.42
C ALA A 15 -8.13 4.78 -1.13
N LEU A 16 -8.02 4.02 -0.03
CA LEU A 16 -9.05 3.08 0.38
C LEU A 16 -10.41 3.76 0.60
N LYS A 17 -10.45 4.91 1.28
CA LYS A 17 -11.69 5.68 1.47
C LYS A 17 -12.31 6.14 0.15
N LEU A 18 -11.50 6.46 -0.86
CA LEU A 18 -12.00 6.79 -2.20
C LEU A 18 -12.57 5.56 -2.91
N LEU A 19 -11.91 4.41 -2.79
CA LEU A 19 -12.40 3.15 -3.34
C LEU A 19 -13.73 2.72 -2.70
N LEU A 20 -13.85 2.79 -1.38
CA LEU A 20 -15.05 2.43 -0.63
C LEU A 20 -16.27 3.35 -0.87
N ARG A 21 -16.12 4.41 -1.63
CA ARG A 21 -17.25 5.21 -2.13
C ARG A 21 -17.88 4.60 -3.39
N ARG A 22 -17.19 3.69 -4.06
CA ARG A 22 -17.60 3.10 -5.36
C ARG A 22 -17.66 1.58 -5.33
N GLU A 23 -16.96 0.95 -4.40
CA GLU A 23 -16.83 -0.50 -4.25
C GLU A 23 -17.43 -0.94 -2.92
N GLN A 24 -18.07 -2.10 -2.92
CA GLN A 24 -18.57 -2.71 -1.69
C GLN A 24 -17.42 -3.35 -0.92
N GLY A 25 -17.19 -2.90 0.32
CA GLY A 25 -16.16 -3.46 1.19
C GLY A 25 -16.50 -3.19 2.65
N ASP A 26 -16.10 -4.10 3.54
CA ASP A 26 -16.32 -3.95 4.98
C ASP A 26 -15.30 -2.95 5.55
N LYS A 27 -15.80 -1.77 5.91
CA LYS A 27 -14.97 -0.67 6.47
C LYS A 27 -14.33 -1.04 7.81
N ASP A 28 -15.02 -1.84 8.62
CA ASP A 28 -14.52 -2.27 9.93
C ASP A 28 -13.33 -3.22 9.81
N ILE A 29 -13.15 -3.83 8.66
CA ILE A 29 -12.04 -4.74 8.35
C ILE A 29 -10.98 -4.02 7.51
N LEU A 30 -11.40 -3.33 6.46
CA LEU A 30 -10.48 -2.74 5.49
C LEU A 30 -9.73 -1.52 6.03
N ILE A 31 -10.35 -0.69 6.88
CA ILE A 31 -9.66 0.47 7.47
C ILE A 31 -8.53 0.03 8.42
N PRO A 32 -8.76 -0.88 9.40
CA PRO A 32 -7.66 -1.44 10.17
C PRO A 32 -6.60 -2.15 9.32
N ALA A 33 -7.00 -2.91 8.29
CA ALA A 33 -6.06 -3.55 7.39
C ALA A 33 -5.15 -2.54 6.68
N ALA A 34 -5.70 -1.42 6.19
CA ALA A 34 -4.92 -0.36 5.55
C ALA A 34 -3.98 0.38 6.52
N ILE A 35 -4.38 0.53 7.78
CA ILE A 35 -3.52 1.15 8.81
C ILE A 35 -2.36 0.22 9.17
N LEU A 36 -2.61 -1.08 9.24
CA LEU A 36 -1.68 -2.09 9.77
C LEU A 36 -0.92 -2.87 8.69
N HIS A 37 -1.17 -2.61 7.39
CA HIS A 37 -0.62 -3.45 6.31
C HIS A 37 0.91 -3.52 6.28
N ASP A 38 1.57 -2.47 6.69
CA ASP A 38 3.03 -2.33 6.64
C ASP A 38 3.73 -2.39 8.02
N VAL A 39 3.00 -2.74 9.13
CA VAL A 39 3.59 -2.76 10.48
C VAL A 39 4.76 -3.75 10.62
N GLY A 40 4.78 -4.83 9.86
CA GLY A 40 5.86 -5.81 9.89
C GLY A 40 7.21 -5.27 9.42
N TRP A 41 7.26 -4.14 8.70
CA TRP A 41 8.54 -3.50 8.36
C TRP A 41 9.31 -3.04 9.59
N SER A 42 8.67 -2.86 10.73
CA SER A 42 9.32 -2.46 12.00
C SER A 42 10.33 -3.51 12.51
N THR A 43 10.15 -4.77 12.16
CA THR A 43 11.00 -5.90 12.58
C THR A 43 11.98 -6.35 11.51
N VAL A 44 11.77 -5.97 10.25
CA VAL A 44 12.69 -6.33 9.16
C VAL A 44 14.05 -5.65 9.36
N PRO A 45 15.17 -6.40 9.40
CA PRO A 45 16.50 -5.82 9.56
C PRO A 45 16.85 -4.77 8.49
N VAL A 46 17.52 -3.69 8.89
CA VAL A 46 17.83 -2.56 8.00
C VAL A 46 18.61 -2.98 6.76
N TYR A 47 19.51 -3.97 6.86
CA TYR A 47 20.27 -4.46 5.71
C TYR A 47 19.38 -5.12 4.66
N LEU A 48 18.29 -5.78 5.07
CA LEU A 48 17.28 -6.34 4.15
C LEU A 48 16.41 -5.25 3.55
N GLN A 49 16.01 -4.23 4.34
CA GLN A 49 15.22 -3.11 3.83
C GLN A 49 15.93 -2.31 2.74
N LYS A 50 17.28 -2.31 2.74
CA LYS A 50 18.14 -1.62 1.78
C LYS A 50 18.66 -2.53 0.67
N ALA A 51 18.30 -3.80 0.66
CA ALA A 51 18.76 -4.75 -0.34
C ALA A 51 18.28 -4.37 -1.74
N LYS A 52 19.15 -4.61 -2.74
CA LYS A 52 18.85 -4.37 -4.16
C LYS A 52 18.78 -5.68 -4.96
N ASP A 53 19.35 -6.75 -4.43
CA ASP A 53 19.28 -8.07 -5.05
C ASP A 53 17.92 -8.73 -4.82
N GLU A 54 17.43 -9.44 -5.83
CA GLU A 54 16.09 -10.01 -5.86
C GLU A 54 15.82 -10.98 -4.69
N LYS A 55 16.82 -11.79 -4.30
CA LYS A 55 16.68 -12.77 -3.23
C LYS A 55 16.41 -12.10 -1.88
N ARG A 56 17.22 -11.11 -1.53
CA ARG A 56 17.07 -10.38 -0.26
C ARG A 56 15.82 -9.50 -0.24
N VAL A 57 15.45 -8.91 -1.39
CA VAL A 57 14.18 -8.17 -1.51
C VAL A 57 13.00 -9.11 -1.25
N LYS A 58 12.99 -10.31 -1.83
CA LYS A 58 11.95 -11.32 -1.55
C LYS A 58 11.95 -11.75 -0.08
N GLU A 59 13.12 -11.96 0.52
CA GLU A 59 13.25 -12.28 1.94
C GLU A 59 12.65 -11.18 2.82
N ALA A 60 13.01 -9.91 2.55
CA ALA A 60 12.45 -8.75 3.27
C ALA A 60 10.92 -8.71 3.19
N MET A 61 10.37 -8.95 1.99
CA MET A 61 8.92 -8.99 1.79
C MET A 61 8.23 -10.14 2.53
N HIS A 62 8.81 -11.33 2.55
CA HIS A 62 8.26 -12.46 3.32
C HIS A 62 8.28 -12.18 4.82
N ARG A 63 9.43 -11.74 5.36
CA ARG A 63 9.52 -11.37 6.78
C ARG A 63 8.52 -10.29 7.16
N HIS A 64 8.44 -9.22 6.36
CA HIS A 64 7.47 -8.15 6.58
C HIS A 64 6.02 -8.70 6.71
N LEU A 65 5.61 -9.64 5.85
CA LEU A 65 4.28 -10.23 5.92
C LEU A 65 4.10 -11.13 7.15
N GLU A 66 5.07 -12.02 7.41
CA GLU A 66 5.01 -12.98 8.51
C GLU A 66 5.05 -12.26 9.87
N ASP A 67 5.98 -11.33 10.05
CA ASP A 67 6.15 -10.57 11.28
C ASP A 67 4.97 -9.62 11.56
N SER A 68 4.21 -9.23 10.53
CA SER A 68 3.01 -8.41 10.72
C SER A 68 1.93 -9.14 11.52
N VAL A 69 1.85 -10.47 11.45
CA VAL A 69 0.78 -11.26 12.06
C VAL A 69 0.70 -11.11 13.58
N PRO A 70 1.78 -11.38 14.35
CA PRO A 70 1.74 -11.20 15.81
C PRO A 70 1.47 -9.72 16.17
N ILE A 71 2.11 -8.76 15.49
CA ILE A 71 1.95 -7.34 15.76
C ILE A 71 0.49 -6.91 15.58
N ILE A 72 -0.16 -7.31 14.49
CA ILE A 72 -1.57 -7.00 14.23
C ILE A 72 -2.46 -7.60 15.30
N LYS A 73 -2.23 -8.87 15.67
CA LYS A 73 -3.02 -9.55 16.71
C LYS A 73 -2.90 -8.86 18.05
N ASP A 74 -1.68 -8.50 18.47
CA ASP A 74 -1.42 -7.85 19.75
C ASP A 74 -2.07 -6.45 19.82
N ILE A 75 -1.93 -5.65 18.74
CA ILE A 75 -2.56 -4.31 18.68
C ILE A 75 -4.09 -4.43 18.75
N LEU A 76 -4.68 -5.33 17.97
CA LEU A 76 -6.13 -5.47 17.91
C LEU A 76 -6.71 -6.10 19.20
N ALA A 77 -5.98 -7.03 19.84
CA ALA A 77 -6.35 -7.59 21.13
C ALA A 77 -6.32 -6.51 22.25
N ALA A 78 -5.30 -5.66 22.28
CA ALA A 78 -5.20 -4.55 23.22
C ALA A 78 -6.35 -3.54 23.06
N LEU A 79 -6.96 -3.47 21.88
CA LEU A 79 -8.14 -2.64 21.59
C LEU A 79 -9.47 -3.38 21.78
N ASN A 80 -9.46 -4.59 22.34
CA ASN A 80 -10.64 -5.48 22.47
C ASN A 80 -11.38 -5.69 21.15
N PHE A 81 -10.62 -5.79 20.03
CA PHE A 81 -11.20 -5.97 18.71
C PHE A 81 -11.68 -7.41 18.51
N ASP A 82 -12.77 -7.57 17.76
CA ASP A 82 -13.36 -8.90 17.49
C ASP A 82 -12.36 -9.85 16.84
N THR A 83 -12.27 -11.08 17.35
CA THR A 83 -11.29 -12.09 16.92
C THR A 83 -11.54 -12.59 15.49
N MET A 84 -12.81 -12.67 15.06
CA MET A 84 -13.14 -13.09 13.70
C MET A 84 -12.78 -11.97 12.70
N LYS A 85 -13.03 -10.71 13.06
CA LYS A 85 -12.58 -9.56 12.25
C LYS A 85 -11.06 -9.48 12.23
N THR A 86 -10.37 -9.70 13.35
CA THR A 86 -8.90 -9.77 13.42
C THR A 86 -8.34 -10.80 12.45
N SER A 87 -8.91 -12.00 12.41
CA SER A 87 -8.48 -13.06 11.48
C SER A 87 -8.67 -12.67 10.02
N LYS A 88 -9.75 -11.96 9.68
CA LYS A 88 -9.98 -11.42 8.33
C LYS A 88 -8.97 -10.33 7.97
N ILE A 89 -8.68 -9.41 8.89
CA ILE A 89 -7.67 -8.35 8.70
C ILE A 89 -6.30 -8.96 8.40
N VAL A 90 -5.85 -9.91 9.22
CA VAL A 90 -4.59 -10.64 9.01
C VAL A 90 -4.58 -11.30 7.63
N GLY A 91 -5.67 -12.00 7.25
CA GLY A 91 -5.77 -12.66 5.94
C GLY A 91 -5.74 -11.69 4.75
N ILE A 92 -6.20 -10.45 4.92
CA ILE A 92 -6.10 -9.39 3.90
C ILE A 92 -4.66 -8.88 3.83
N VAL A 93 -4.05 -8.56 4.97
CA VAL A 93 -2.67 -8.06 5.04
C VAL A 93 -1.69 -9.07 4.44
N LEU A 94 -1.78 -10.36 4.80
CA LEU A 94 -0.91 -11.40 4.24
C LEU A 94 -1.01 -11.58 2.72
N SER A 95 -2.04 -11.03 2.08
CA SER A 95 -2.25 -11.19 0.64
C SER A 95 -1.81 -9.99 -0.21
N HIS A 96 -1.31 -8.89 0.40
CA HIS A 96 -1.17 -7.64 -0.34
C HIS A 96 0.11 -7.52 -1.20
N LYS A 97 1.09 -8.41 -1.08
CA LYS A 97 2.34 -8.32 -1.89
C LYS A 97 2.45 -9.40 -3.00
N PHE A 98 2.37 -10.68 -2.68
CA PHE A 98 2.72 -11.75 -3.64
C PHE A 98 1.55 -12.53 -4.22
N ARG A 99 0.32 -12.15 -3.92
CA ARG A 99 -0.85 -12.95 -4.30
C ARG A 99 -1.71 -12.21 -5.30
N ASN A 100 -2.34 -12.98 -6.18
CA ASN A 100 -3.41 -12.50 -7.06
C ASN A 100 -4.76 -12.92 -6.46
N PRO A 101 -5.31 -12.19 -5.50
CA PRO A 101 -6.50 -12.60 -4.78
C PRO A 101 -7.74 -12.47 -5.64
N ARG A 102 -8.72 -13.37 -5.41
CA ARG A 102 -10.04 -13.27 -6.05
C ARG A 102 -11.02 -12.43 -5.23
N LYS A 103 -10.87 -12.39 -3.89
CA LYS A 103 -11.77 -11.66 -2.99
C LYS A 103 -11.59 -10.16 -3.11
N LEU A 104 -12.70 -9.42 -3.19
CA LEU A 104 -12.72 -7.97 -3.38
C LEU A 104 -11.95 -7.22 -2.28
N ASP A 105 -12.16 -7.56 -1.00
CA ASP A 105 -11.47 -6.89 0.11
C ASP A 105 -9.94 -6.92 -0.01
N LYS A 106 -9.40 -8.08 -0.45
CA LYS A 106 -7.97 -8.23 -0.70
C LYS A 106 -7.48 -7.38 -1.87
N ARG A 107 -8.27 -7.30 -2.94
CA ARG A 107 -8.00 -6.44 -4.10
C ARG A 107 -8.03 -4.98 -3.74
N LEU A 108 -8.98 -4.57 -2.90
CA LEU A 108 -9.13 -3.18 -2.47
C LEU A 108 -7.94 -2.70 -1.65
N LEU A 109 -7.33 -3.54 -0.80
CA LEU A 109 -6.11 -3.16 -0.09
C LEU A 109 -4.93 -3.01 -1.06
N ILE A 110 -4.76 -3.94 -2.00
CA ILE A 110 -3.67 -3.87 -3.01
C ILE A 110 -3.85 -2.63 -3.89
N ASP A 111 -5.06 -2.38 -4.35
CA ASP A 111 -5.38 -1.20 -5.16
C ASP A 111 -5.11 0.09 -4.37
N ALA A 112 -5.47 0.15 -3.08
CA ALA A 112 -5.24 1.30 -2.23
C ALA A 112 -3.74 1.56 -1.98
N ASP A 113 -2.97 0.51 -1.71
CA ASP A 113 -1.52 0.57 -1.54
C ASP A 113 -0.86 1.12 -2.82
N THR A 114 -1.19 0.54 -3.99
CA THR A 114 -0.66 0.96 -5.28
C THR A 114 -1.10 2.37 -5.68
N LEU A 115 -2.34 2.77 -5.37
CA LEU A 115 -2.85 4.12 -5.64
C LEU A 115 -2.16 5.19 -4.79
N SER A 116 -1.69 4.84 -3.60
CA SER A 116 -1.03 5.79 -2.71
C SER A 116 0.17 6.46 -3.36
N ASP A 117 0.87 5.74 -4.22
CA ASP A 117 2.10 6.18 -4.87
C ASP A 117 1.91 7.32 -5.90
N VAL A 118 0.68 7.59 -6.35
CA VAL A 118 0.41 8.65 -7.32
C VAL A 118 -0.26 9.89 -6.72
N PHE A 119 -0.54 9.89 -5.43
CA PHE A 119 -0.94 11.11 -4.74
C PHE A 119 0.26 12.06 -4.61
N LYS A 120 0.00 13.37 -4.56
CA LYS A 120 1.03 14.40 -4.68
C LYS A 120 2.20 14.19 -3.72
N GLU A 121 1.90 14.17 -2.44
CA GLU A 121 2.92 14.13 -1.39
C GLU A 121 3.76 12.83 -1.46
N PRO A 122 3.16 11.61 -1.49
CA PRO A 122 3.93 10.37 -1.64
C PRO A 122 4.71 10.30 -2.95
N PHE A 123 4.14 10.79 -4.06
CA PHE A 123 4.80 10.77 -5.36
C PHE A 123 6.15 11.49 -5.32
N TYR A 124 6.20 12.69 -4.77
CA TYR A 124 7.44 13.47 -4.71
C TYR A 124 8.39 12.96 -3.61
N ALA A 125 7.85 12.55 -2.45
CA ALA A 125 8.66 11.97 -1.39
C ALA A 125 9.38 10.68 -1.83
N ASP A 126 8.68 9.82 -2.57
CA ASP A 126 9.27 8.59 -3.11
C ASP A 126 10.29 8.88 -4.23
N ALA A 127 9.98 9.80 -5.15
CA ALA A 127 10.92 10.20 -6.18
C ALA A 127 12.25 10.69 -5.56
N GLU A 128 12.18 11.51 -4.53
CA GLU A 128 13.34 11.97 -3.77
C GLU A 128 14.05 10.81 -3.05
N GLN A 129 13.31 9.95 -2.34
CA GLN A 129 13.86 8.81 -1.59
C GLN A 129 14.63 7.84 -2.49
N TYR A 130 14.12 7.59 -3.71
CA TYR A 130 14.75 6.71 -4.69
C TYR A 130 15.79 7.41 -5.56
N ASN A 131 15.99 8.71 -5.35
CA ASN A 131 16.88 9.56 -6.17
C ASN A 131 16.56 9.44 -7.67
N VAL A 132 15.27 9.56 -8.00
CA VAL A 132 14.73 9.50 -9.37
C VAL A 132 14.07 10.83 -9.69
N GLY A 133 14.33 11.37 -10.88
CA GLY A 133 13.66 12.60 -11.33
C GLY A 133 12.13 12.41 -11.43
N PRO A 134 11.32 13.47 -11.22
CA PRO A 134 9.86 13.35 -11.25
C PRO A 134 9.30 12.81 -12.59
N VAL A 135 9.96 13.12 -13.71
CA VAL A 135 9.57 12.62 -15.05
C VAL A 135 9.78 11.11 -15.14
N ASP A 136 10.97 10.62 -14.74
CA ASP A 136 11.28 9.19 -14.77
C ASP A 136 10.41 8.43 -13.77
N PHE A 137 10.17 9.01 -12.61
CA PHE A 137 9.29 8.42 -11.61
C PHE A 137 7.84 8.31 -12.12
N TYR A 138 7.37 9.31 -12.84
CA TYR A 138 6.07 9.27 -13.54
C TYR A 138 6.01 8.09 -14.52
N GLN A 139 7.04 7.88 -15.34
CA GLN A 139 7.11 6.75 -16.29
C GLN A 139 7.10 5.39 -15.56
N ILE A 140 7.75 5.30 -14.41
CA ILE A 140 7.70 4.10 -13.54
C ILE A 140 6.26 3.86 -13.09
N ARG A 141 5.58 4.90 -12.57
CA ARG A 141 4.21 4.79 -12.06
C ARG A 141 3.16 4.53 -13.13
N MET A 142 3.37 4.94 -14.36
CA MET A 142 2.49 4.58 -15.49
C MET A 142 2.31 3.07 -15.68
N LYS A 143 3.25 2.26 -15.22
CA LYS A 143 3.22 0.79 -15.29
C LYS A 143 2.37 0.13 -14.21
N ASN A 144 1.87 0.90 -13.25
CA ASN A 144 1.04 0.36 -12.17
C ASN A 144 -0.27 -0.24 -12.74
N SER A 145 -0.64 -1.39 -12.19
CA SER A 145 -1.86 -2.10 -12.57
C SER A 145 -2.82 -2.22 -11.39
N PHE A 146 -4.11 -2.37 -11.66
CA PHE A 146 -5.17 -2.35 -10.67
C PHE A 146 -6.22 -3.42 -10.93
N TYR A 147 -6.80 -3.94 -9.88
CA TYR A 147 -7.87 -4.95 -9.94
C TYR A 147 -9.23 -4.34 -10.24
N THR A 148 -9.57 -3.20 -9.62
CA THR A 148 -10.89 -2.59 -9.73
C THR A 148 -10.92 -1.48 -10.78
N GLN A 149 -12.11 -1.27 -11.35
CA GLN A 149 -12.31 -0.14 -12.29
C GLN A 149 -12.23 1.20 -11.56
N ALA A 150 -12.75 1.26 -10.32
CA ALA A 150 -12.65 2.43 -9.47
C ALA A 150 -11.20 2.89 -9.26
N ALA A 151 -10.28 1.94 -9.00
CA ALA A 151 -8.87 2.23 -8.84
C ALA A 151 -8.24 2.76 -10.14
N ARG A 152 -8.53 2.14 -11.29
CA ARG A 152 -8.04 2.62 -12.60
C ARG A 152 -8.47 4.06 -12.89
N ASP A 153 -9.73 4.41 -12.57
CA ASP A 153 -10.25 5.75 -12.84
C ASP A 153 -9.61 6.80 -11.92
N ILE A 154 -9.43 6.47 -10.64
CA ILE A 154 -8.74 7.34 -9.67
C ILE A 154 -7.29 7.53 -10.11
N PHE A 155 -6.61 6.45 -10.47
CA PHE A 155 -5.23 6.46 -10.93
C PHE A 155 -5.04 7.39 -12.14
N ARG A 156 -5.82 7.21 -13.22
CA ARG A 156 -5.75 8.06 -14.41
C ARG A 156 -5.93 9.55 -14.07
N ARG A 157 -6.88 9.85 -13.18
CA ARG A 157 -7.13 11.22 -12.76
C ARG A 157 -5.94 11.82 -11.99
N GLU A 158 -5.38 11.08 -11.02
CA GLU A 158 -4.26 11.55 -10.23
C GLU A 158 -2.97 11.62 -11.07
N LEU A 159 -2.75 10.64 -11.94
CA LEU A 159 -1.59 10.63 -12.84
C LEU A 159 -1.64 11.82 -13.82
N LYS A 160 -2.81 12.17 -14.34
CA LYS A 160 -3.00 13.38 -15.18
C LYS A 160 -2.65 14.67 -14.44
N LYS A 161 -2.92 14.74 -13.12
CA LYS A 161 -2.49 15.88 -12.29
C LYS A 161 -0.97 15.93 -12.19
N ARG A 162 -0.31 14.77 -11.95
CA ARG A 162 1.16 14.71 -11.91
C ARG A 162 1.78 15.13 -13.24
N ALA A 163 1.25 14.64 -14.36
CA ALA A 163 1.72 15.03 -15.69
C ALA A 163 1.72 16.56 -15.87
N ARG A 164 0.63 17.22 -15.49
CA ARG A 164 0.52 18.70 -15.57
C ARG A 164 1.55 19.42 -14.68
N GLU A 165 1.76 18.91 -13.44
CA GLU A 165 2.70 19.51 -12.49
C GLU A 165 4.14 19.41 -12.95
N ILE A 166 4.51 18.34 -13.68
CA ILE A 166 5.87 18.11 -14.19
C ILE A 166 6.04 18.51 -15.67
N GLY A 167 5.03 19.17 -16.27
CA GLY A 167 5.12 19.70 -17.62
C GLY A 167 5.03 18.68 -18.75
N ILE A 168 4.48 17.47 -18.48
CA ILE A 168 4.20 16.47 -19.52
C ILE A 168 2.82 16.71 -20.11
N THR A 169 2.76 16.90 -21.41
CA THR A 169 1.49 16.92 -22.18
C THR A 169 0.92 15.50 -22.16
N ALA A 170 -0.21 15.29 -21.49
CA ALA A 170 -0.92 14.02 -21.38
C ALA A 170 -1.97 13.88 -22.48
#